data_2abc2e19b83d103ffe6365a7e5e3caff
#
_entry.id   2abc2e19b83d103ffe6365a7e5e3caff
#
_cell.length_a   1.000
_cell.length_b   1.000
_cell.length_c   1.000
_cell.angle_alpha   90.00
_cell.angle_beta   90.00
_cell.angle_gamma   90.00
#
_symmetry.space_group_name_H-M   'P 1'
#
loop_
_entity.id
_entity.type
_entity.pdbx_description
1 polymer ?
#
loop_
_entity_poly.entity_id
_entity_poly.type
_entity_poly.pdbx_seq_one_letter_code
_entity_poly.pdbx_strand_id
1 'polypeptide(L)'
;DGTLQRPLGATHMGLIYVNPEGPKGVPDPMGSAKNIRVAFERMAMNDEETLALIAGGHTFGKMHGAHKPADCLGAEPGAAAIEEQGLGWKNKCGKGHSEDTITSGLEGAWTQAPTRWTSLYLSNLLNFEWKQTRSPAGAIQWIPTDESLHKVVPDAHVKGKFNPPVMTTADLALKFDPEYRKIAERF
;
A
#
# COMPACT_ATOMS: atom_id res chain seq x y z
N ASP A 1 -4.97 -14.40 -29.55
CA ASP A 1 -4.74 -12.99 -29.77
C ASP A 1 -3.33 -12.62 -30.20
N GLY A 2 -2.75 -13.39 -31.17
CA GLY A 2 -1.48 -13.09 -31.79
C GLY A 2 -1.47 -11.80 -32.63
N THR A 3 -2.61 -11.15 -32.79
CA THR A 3 -2.76 -9.87 -33.49
C THR A 3 -2.58 -8.64 -32.60
N LEU A 4 -2.57 -8.80 -31.28
CA LEU A 4 -2.37 -7.67 -30.37
C LEU A 4 -0.88 -7.34 -30.31
N GLN A 5 -0.55 -6.06 -30.46
CA GLN A 5 0.82 -5.57 -30.32
C GLN A 5 1.41 -5.90 -28.93
N ARG A 6 0.56 -6.00 -27.91
CA ARG A 6 0.89 -6.48 -26.58
C ARG A 6 -0.19 -7.48 -26.14
N PRO A 7 0.02 -8.78 -26.34
CA PRO A 7 -0.98 -9.81 -26.04
C PRO A 7 -1.52 -9.76 -24.60
N LEU A 8 -0.67 -9.40 -23.64
CA LEU A 8 -1.04 -9.22 -22.23
C LEU A 8 -1.43 -7.79 -21.88
N GLY A 9 -1.52 -6.89 -22.86
CA GLY A 9 -2.00 -5.52 -22.65
C GLY A 9 -3.44 -5.45 -22.12
N ALA A 10 -4.23 -6.47 -22.40
CA ALA A 10 -5.57 -6.63 -21.83
C ALA A 10 -5.59 -6.71 -20.30
N THR A 11 -4.50 -7.10 -19.67
CA THR A 11 -4.37 -7.09 -18.21
C THR A 11 -4.47 -5.70 -17.60
N HIS A 12 -4.30 -4.67 -18.42
CA HIS A 12 -4.45 -3.29 -17.99
C HIS A 12 -5.87 -2.74 -18.20
N MET A 13 -6.76 -3.52 -18.82
CA MET A 13 -8.16 -3.11 -19.04
C MET A 13 -8.94 -3.15 -17.72
N GLY A 14 -9.47 -1.99 -17.35
CA GLY A 14 -10.29 -1.86 -16.14
C GLY A 14 -9.54 -2.02 -14.81
N LEU A 15 -8.25 -2.26 -14.84
CA LEU A 15 -7.45 -2.32 -13.63
C LEU A 15 -6.95 -0.92 -13.27
N ILE A 16 -7.31 -0.51 -12.07
CA ILE A 16 -6.76 0.66 -11.41
C ILE A 16 -5.53 0.15 -10.66
N TYR A 17 -4.38 0.33 -11.27
CA TYR A 17 -3.14 -0.10 -10.65
C TYR A 17 -2.14 1.04 -10.61
N VAL A 18 -1.74 1.37 -9.40
CA VAL A 18 -0.58 2.23 -9.13
C VAL A 18 0.39 1.42 -8.29
N ASN A 19 1.63 1.28 -8.75
CA ASN A 19 2.62 0.53 -7.97
C ASN A 19 2.91 1.26 -6.65
N PRO A 20 2.62 0.67 -5.50
CA PRO A 20 2.83 1.32 -4.20
C PRO A 20 4.30 1.61 -3.90
N GLU A 21 5.23 0.87 -4.52
CA GLU A 21 6.68 1.09 -4.39
C GLU A 21 7.20 2.24 -5.27
N GLY A 22 6.36 2.76 -6.18
CA GLY A 22 6.72 3.75 -7.17
C GLY A 22 6.75 3.19 -8.59
N PRO A 23 6.86 4.05 -9.62
CA PRO A 23 6.89 3.62 -11.03
C PRO A 23 7.98 2.58 -11.28
N LYS A 24 7.59 1.40 -11.77
CA LYS A 24 8.51 0.26 -12.03
C LYS A 24 9.30 -0.20 -10.79
N GLY A 25 8.77 0.03 -9.58
CA GLY A 25 9.46 -0.29 -8.33
C GLY A 25 10.56 0.71 -7.93
N VAL A 26 10.62 1.86 -8.59
CA VAL A 26 11.52 2.96 -8.23
C VAL A 26 10.80 3.88 -7.25
N PRO A 27 11.37 4.21 -6.07
CA PRO A 27 10.71 5.03 -5.05
C PRO A 27 10.71 6.52 -5.42
N ASP A 28 9.96 6.85 -6.48
CA ASP A 28 9.77 8.20 -7.02
C ASP A 28 8.33 8.69 -6.76
N PRO A 29 8.10 9.51 -5.72
CA PRO A 29 6.77 10.05 -5.43
C PRO A 29 6.20 10.92 -6.55
N MET A 30 7.04 11.71 -7.25
CA MET A 30 6.58 12.59 -8.34
C MET A 30 6.17 11.78 -9.57
N GLY A 31 6.90 10.70 -9.85
CA GLY A 31 6.51 9.73 -10.88
C GLY A 31 5.20 9.00 -10.50
N SER A 32 5.02 8.68 -9.21
CA SER A 32 3.79 8.10 -8.69
C SER A 32 2.59 9.04 -8.86
N ALA A 33 2.74 10.36 -8.62
CA ALA A 33 1.67 11.34 -8.84
C ALA A 33 1.14 11.31 -10.28
N LYS A 34 2.04 11.18 -11.27
CA LYS A 34 1.65 11.04 -12.68
C LYS A 34 0.88 9.74 -12.93
N ASN A 35 1.35 8.63 -12.37
CA ASN A 35 0.68 7.33 -12.51
C ASN A 35 -0.70 7.32 -11.84
N ILE A 36 -0.82 7.95 -10.67
CA ILE A 36 -2.10 8.10 -9.96
C ILE A 36 -3.10 8.83 -10.86
N ARG A 37 -2.73 9.99 -11.42
CA ARG A 37 -3.62 10.75 -12.32
C ARG A 37 -4.07 9.92 -13.51
N VAL A 38 -3.15 9.25 -14.20
CA VAL A 38 -3.49 8.39 -15.34
C VAL A 38 -4.45 7.26 -14.95
N ALA A 39 -4.24 6.64 -13.80
CA ALA A 39 -5.09 5.54 -13.33
C ALA A 39 -6.49 6.02 -12.96
N PHE A 40 -6.58 7.11 -12.19
CA PHE A 40 -7.86 7.60 -11.68
C PHE A 40 -8.65 8.42 -12.71
N GLU A 41 -8.00 9.08 -13.66
CA GLU A 41 -8.65 9.71 -14.81
C GLU A 41 -9.44 8.70 -15.63
N ARG A 42 -8.97 7.45 -15.75
CA ARG A 42 -9.72 6.36 -16.39
C ARG A 42 -11.03 6.02 -15.69
N MET A 43 -11.17 6.41 -14.43
CA MET A 43 -12.43 6.33 -13.68
C MET A 43 -13.21 7.63 -13.67
N ALA A 44 -12.82 8.60 -14.49
CA ALA A 44 -13.37 9.96 -14.53
C ALA A 44 -13.26 10.72 -13.19
N MET A 45 -12.23 10.43 -12.41
CA MET A 45 -11.96 11.10 -11.13
C MET A 45 -10.93 12.22 -11.30
N ASN A 46 -11.23 13.38 -10.76
CA ASN A 46 -10.29 14.48 -10.64
C ASN A 46 -9.34 14.31 -9.43
N ASP A 47 -8.39 15.23 -9.25
CA ASP A 47 -7.40 15.15 -8.18
C ASP A 47 -8.02 15.21 -6.77
N GLU A 48 -9.11 15.97 -6.58
CA GLU A 48 -9.82 16.08 -5.30
C GLU A 48 -10.55 14.78 -4.94
N GLU A 49 -11.29 14.21 -5.88
CA GLU A 49 -11.97 12.93 -5.72
C GLU A 49 -10.96 11.78 -5.51
N THR A 50 -9.86 11.79 -6.25
CA THR A 50 -8.77 10.84 -6.12
C THR A 50 -8.15 10.88 -4.73
N LEU A 51 -7.81 12.08 -4.24
CA LEU A 51 -7.23 12.24 -2.90
C LEU A 51 -8.22 11.82 -1.82
N ALA A 52 -9.48 12.23 -1.93
CA ALA A 52 -10.53 11.86 -0.97
C ALA A 52 -10.70 10.33 -0.89
N LEU A 53 -10.70 9.63 -2.04
CA LEU A 53 -10.79 8.18 -2.09
C LEU A 53 -9.58 7.51 -1.43
N ILE A 54 -8.36 7.96 -1.75
CA ILE A 54 -7.12 7.40 -1.18
C ILE A 54 -7.10 7.66 0.33
N ALA A 55 -7.32 8.90 0.76
CA ALA A 55 -7.30 9.26 2.18
C ALA A 55 -8.38 8.51 2.98
N GLY A 56 -9.58 8.37 2.41
CA GLY A 56 -10.65 7.59 3.00
C GLY A 56 -10.30 6.11 3.14
N GLY A 57 -9.76 5.50 2.08
CA GLY A 57 -9.34 4.10 2.08
C GLY A 57 -8.19 3.81 3.05
N HIS A 58 -7.13 4.61 2.96
CA HIS A 58 -5.90 4.38 3.73
C HIS A 58 -6.00 4.80 5.21
N THR A 59 -7.03 5.56 5.60
CA THR A 59 -7.29 5.78 7.05
C THR A 59 -7.71 4.50 7.75
N PHE A 60 -8.15 3.48 7.01
CA PHE A 60 -8.75 2.25 7.52
C PHE A 60 -7.93 1.02 7.11
N GLY A 61 -7.72 0.07 8.06
CA GLY A 61 -7.06 -1.19 7.78
C GLY A 61 -5.54 -1.15 7.77
N LYS A 62 -4.96 -2.18 7.17
CA LYS A 62 -3.50 -2.34 7.04
C LYS A 62 -3.14 -3.11 5.77
N MET A 63 -1.90 -2.97 5.35
CA MET A 63 -1.24 -3.80 4.34
C MET A 63 -0.67 -5.08 4.99
N HIS A 64 -0.56 -6.15 4.20
CA HIS A 64 -0.09 -7.46 4.64
C HIS A 64 1.09 -7.94 3.78
N GLY A 65 2.25 -8.07 4.37
CA GLY A 65 3.48 -8.49 3.72
C GLY A 65 4.47 -9.09 4.72
N ALA A 66 3.97 -9.99 5.58
CA ALA A 66 4.71 -10.56 6.69
C ALA A 66 5.90 -11.42 6.25
N HIS A 67 5.85 -12.03 5.05
CA HIS A 67 6.88 -12.91 4.51
C HIS A 67 7.01 -12.73 3.00
N LYS A 68 8.11 -13.21 2.43
CA LYS A 68 8.30 -13.27 0.99
C LYS A 68 7.37 -14.32 0.38
N PRO A 69 6.53 -13.96 -0.62
CA PRO A 69 5.61 -14.92 -1.24
C PRO A 69 6.28 -16.19 -1.75
N ALA A 70 7.49 -16.09 -2.31
CA ALA A 70 8.25 -17.24 -2.82
C ALA A 70 8.55 -18.29 -1.74
N ASP A 71 8.67 -17.88 -0.48
CA ASP A 71 8.93 -18.79 0.64
C ASP A 71 7.65 -19.46 1.16
N CYS A 72 6.49 -18.85 0.90
CA CYS A 72 5.22 -19.21 1.52
C CYS A 72 4.24 -19.91 0.59
N LEU A 73 4.38 -19.74 -0.71
CA LEU A 73 3.52 -20.31 -1.75
C LEU A 73 4.25 -21.43 -2.48
N GLY A 74 3.51 -22.31 -3.16
CA GLY A 74 4.08 -23.28 -4.05
C GLY A 74 4.63 -22.67 -5.34
N ALA A 75 5.34 -23.47 -6.14
CA ALA A 75 5.88 -23.05 -7.42
C ALA A 75 4.79 -22.63 -8.43
N GLU A 76 3.60 -23.16 -8.30
CA GLU A 76 2.43 -22.90 -9.15
C GLU A 76 1.24 -22.43 -8.29
N PRO A 77 1.28 -21.20 -7.74
CA PRO A 77 0.21 -20.70 -6.86
C PRO A 77 -1.17 -20.72 -7.52
N GLY A 78 -1.24 -20.43 -8.82
CA GLY A 78 -2.49 -20.41 -9.57
C GLY A 78 -3.15 -21.78 -9.75
N ALA A 79 -2.39 -22.88 -9.59
CA ALA A 79 -2.90 -24.24 -9.61
C ALA A 79 -3.29 -24.78 -8.21
N ALA A 80 -2.98 -24.01 -7.16
CA ALA A 80 -3.34 -24.35 -5.79
C ALA A 80 -4.84 -24.12 -5.51
N ALA A 81 -5.34 -24.67 -4.42
CA ALA A 81 -6.65 -24.33 -3.88
C ALA A 81 -6.72 -22.80 -3.60
N ILE A 82 -7.89 -22.22 -3.75
CA ILE A 82 -8.06 -20.76 -3.69
C ILE A 82 -7.54 -20.14 -2.39
N GLU A 83 -7.68 -20.83 -1.28
CA GLU A 83 -7.19 -20.41 0.04
C GLU A 83 -5.66 -20.40 0.13
N GLU A 84 -4.95 -21.08 -0.78
CA GLU A 84 -3.49 -21.19 -0.81
C GLU A 84 -2.83 -20.33 -1.88
N GLN A 85 -3.61 -19.56 -2.63
CA GLN A 85 -3.12 -18.72 -3.73
C GLN A 85 -2.51 -17.36 -3.27
N GLY A 86 -2.23 -17.18 -1.99
CA GLY A 86 -1.64 -15.95 -1.47
C GLY A 86 -2.65 -14.84 -1.19
N LEU A 87 -3.95 -15.18 -1.12
CA LEU A 87 -5.04 -14.23 -0.86
C LEU A 87 -5.25 -13.94 0.65
N GLY A 88 -4.34 -14.38 1.51
CA GLY A 88 -4.34 -14.08 2.93
C GLY A 88 -5.04 -15.10 3.83
N TRP A 89 -5.63 -16.14 3.28
CA TRP A 89 -6.37 -17.13 4.05
C TRP A 89 -5.51 -18.32 4.51
N LYS A 90 -4.54 -18.72 3.70
CA LYS A 90 -3.64 -19.81 4.00
C LYS A 90 -2.33 -19.70 3.21
N ASN A 91 -1.21 -19.92 3.86
CA ASN A 91 0.09 -20.07 3.24
C ASN A 91 0.98 -20.96 4.09
N LYS A 92 2.22 -21.25 3.66
CA LYS A 92 3.14 -22.16 4.34
C LYS A 92 4.05 -21.51 5.37
N CYS A 93 3.93 -20.18 5.58
CA CYS A 93 4.75 -19.44 6.52
C CYS A 93 4.01 -19.24 7.84
N GLY A 94 4.69 -19.50 8.95
CA GLY A 94 4.13 -19.33 10.29
C GLY A 94 2.80 -20.04 10.47
N LYS A 95 1.78 -19.29 10.87
CA LYS A 95 0.39 -19.80 10.98
C LYS A 95 -0.34 -19.87 9.63
N GLY A 96 0.21 -19.23 8.60
CA GLY A 96 -0.39 -19.18 7.28
C GLY A 96 -1.49 -18.13 7.10
N HIS A 97 -1.84 -17.40 8.15
CA HIS A 97 -2.89 -16.37 8.18
C HIS A 97 -2.61 -15.36 9.30
N SER A 98 -3.50 -14.37 9.49
CA SER A 98 -3.38 -13.32 10.53
C SER A 98 -2.05 -12.57 10.44
N GLU A 99 -1.19 -12.64 11.45
CA GLU A 99 0.13 -12.02 11.45
C GLU A 99 1.05 -12.51 10.33
N ASP A 100 0.80 -13.66 9.76
CA ASP A 100 1.59 -14.28 8.68
C ASP A 100 0.97 -14.09 7.29
N THR A 101 0.01 -13.19 7.15
CA THR A 101 -0.62 -12.86 5.86
C THR A 101 0.35 -12.13 4.92
N ILE A 102 0.33 -12.47 3.61
CA ILE A 102 1.32 -12.04 2.62
C ILE A 102 0.73 -11.36 1.38
N THR A 103 -0.52 -10.92 1.41
CA THR A 103 -1.30 -10.55 0.21
C THR A 103 -0.73 -9.39 -0.60
N SER A 104 -0.18 -8.33 0.03
CA SER A 104 0.24 -7.11 -0.69
C SER A 104 1.74 -6.93 -0.84
N GLY A 105 2.52 -7.66 -0.06
CA GLY A 105 3.96 -7.49 0.01
C GLY A 105 4.44 -6.31 0.87
N LEU A 106 3.62 -5.28 1.08
CA LEU A 106 3.87 -4.21 2.05
C LEU A 106 3.30 -4.62 3.41
N GLU A 107 3.83 -4.08 4.51
CA GLU A 107 3.41 -4.47 5.86
C GLU A 107 3.20 -3.26 6.75
N GLY A 108 2.01 -3.14 7.35
CA GLY A 108 1.68 -2.14 8.34
C GLY A 108 0.43 -1.33 8.04
N ALA A 109 0.00 -0.53 9.01
CA ALA A 109 -1.11 0.40 8.88
C ALA A 109 -0.61 1.84 8.76
N TRP A 110 -1.41 2.69 8.15
CA TRP A 110 -1.09 4.12 7.92
C TRP A 110 -1.33 4.99 9.14
N THR A 111 -2.23 4.54 10.04
CA THR A 111 -2.70 5.37 11.15
C THR A 111 -2.66 4.64 12.49
N GLN A 112 -2.72 5.42 13.57
CA GLN A 112 -2.81 4.93 14.95
C GLN A 112 -4.21 4.39 15.30
N ALA A 113 -5.21 4.66 14.44
CA ALA A 113 -6.59 4.22 14.64
C ALA A 113 -7.14 3.50 13.39
N PRO A 114 -6.55 2.36 12.98
CA PRO A 114 -6.84 1.72 11.70
C PRO A 114 -8.24 1.09 11.59
N THR A 115 -9.02 1.13 12.65
CA THR A 115 -10.42 0.66 12.68
C THR A 115 -11.43 1.79 12.75
N ARG A 116 -11.01 3.04 12.54
CA ARG A 116 -11.86 4.23 12.62
C ARG A 116 -11.66 5.15 11.43
N TRP A 117 -12.73 5.81 10.99
CA TRP A 117 -12.67 6.92 10.06
C TRP A 117 -12.16 8.16 10.79
N THR A 118 -10.97 8.64 10.42
CA THR A 118 -10.31 9.79 11.01
C THR A 118 -9.51 10.55 9.97
N SER A 119 -9.06 11.76 10.29
CA SER A 119 -8.10 12.53 9.48
C SER A 119 -6.63 12.13 9.72
N LEU A 120 -6.38 11.09 10.53
CA LEU A 120 -5.01 10.70 10.91
C LEU A 120 -4.12 10.32 9.74
N TYR A 121 -4.68 9.77 8.66
CA TYR A 121 -3.90 9.48 7.45
C TYR A 121 -3.23 10.74 6.89
N LEU A 122 -4.02 11.79 6.62
CA LEU A 122 -3.50 13.05 6.10
C LEU A 122 -2.63 13.77 7.14
N SER A 123 -3.01 13.75 8.41
CA SER A 123 -2.20 14.33 9.49
C SER A 123 -0.81 13.66 9.57
N ASN A 124 -0.74 12.34 9.54
CA ASN A 124 0.53 11.62 9.53
C ASN A 124 1.33 11.93 8.24
N LEU A 125 0.68 11.83 7.09
CA LEU A 125 1.33 12.05 5.79
C LEU A 125 2.01 13.42 5.72
N LEU A 126 1.29 14.48 6.10
CA LEU A 126 1.74 15.85 5.96
C LEU A 126 2.74 16.27 7.04
N ASN A 127 2.52 15.84 8.29
CA ASN A 127 3.29 16.34 9.44
C ASN A 127 4.54 15.53 9.78
N PHE A 128 4.63 14.25 9.34
CA PHE A 128 5.82 13.45 9.61
C PHE A 128 6.83 13.55 8.48
N GLU A 129 8.11 13.47 8.84
CA GLU A 129 9.19 13.23 7.89
C GLU A 129 9.40 11.72 7.73
N TRP A 130 9.59 11.28 6.49
CA TRP A 130 9.58 9.87 6.12
C TRP A 130 10.95 9.40 5.66
N LYS A 131 11.37 8.24 6.12
CA LYS A 131 12.55 7.53 5.63
C LYS A 131 12.16 6.20 4.99
N GLN A 132 12.84 5.86 3.91
CA GLN A 132 12.64 4.61 3.20
C GLN A 132 13.05 3.43 4.07
N THR A 133 12.28 2.36 4.01
CA THR A 133 12.56 1.05 4.61
C THR A 133 12.03 -0.05 3.70
N ARG A 134 12.10 -1.29 4.16
CA ARG A 134 11.51 -2.44 3.48
C ARG A 134 10.60 -3.22 4.41
N SER A 135 9.53 -3.76 3.84
CA SER A 135 8.67 -4.73 4.53
C SER A 135 9.44 -6.05 4.76
N PRO A 136 8.93 -6.94 5.61
CA PRO A 136 9.48 -8.30 5.74
C PRO A 136 9.47 -9.08 4.42
N ALA A 137 8.50 -8.81 3.53
CA ALA A 137 8.45 -9.36 2.19
C ALA A 137 9.49 -8.76 1.22
N GLY A 138 10.15 -7.66 1.60
CA GLY A 138 11.19 -6.99 0.82
C GLY A 138 10.70 -5.80 0.01
N ALA A 139 9.40 -5.46 0.02
CA ALA A 139 8.85 -4.32 -0.70
C ALA A 139 9.27 -2.98 -0.08
N ILE A 140 9.46 -1.96 -0.92
CA ILE A 140 9.80 -0.60 -0.49
C ILE A 140 8.59 0.05 0.18
N GLN A 141 8.79 0.56 1.38
CA GLN A 141 7.81 1.33 2.14
C GLN A 141 8.51 2.41 2.97
N TRP A 142 7.75 3.25 3.65
CA TRP A 142 8.27 4.42 4.36
C TRP A 142 7.74 4.45 5.79
N ILE A 143 8.62 4.79 6.74
CA ILE A 143 8.29 4.98 8.15
C ILE A 143 8.76 6.35 8.62
N PRO A 144 8.20 6.91 9.71
CA PRO A 144 8.67 8.18 10.26
C PRO A 144 10.16 8.14 10.60
N THR A 145 10.85 9.26 10.36
CA THR A 145 12.25 9.43 10.81
C THR A 145 12.35 9.53 12.32
N ASP A 146 11.32 10.08 12.97
CA ASP A 146 11.22 10.18 14.44
C ASP A 146 10.92 8.80 15.05
N GLU A 147 11.87 8.29 15.82
CA GLU A 147 11.75 6.97 16.47
C GLU A 147 10.68 6.92 17.57
N SER A 148 10.29 8.06 18.14
CA SER A 148 9.19 8.10 19.12
C SER A 148 7.86 7.66 18.52
N LEU A 149 7.70 7.77 17.19
CA LEU A 149 6.52 7.35 16.43
C LEU A 149 6.55 5.87 16.01
N HIS A 150 7.63 5.14 16.31
CA HIS A 150 7.75 3.74 15.88
C HIS A 150 6.92 2.74 16.71
N LYS A 151 6.24 3.21 17.76
CA LYS A 151 5.43 2.37 18.65
C LYS A 151 4.05 2.99 18.93
N VAL A 152 3.41 3.56 17.91
CA VAL A 152 2.13 4.26 18.08
C VAL A 152 0.94 3.57 17.41
N VAL A 153 1.19 2.67 16.46
CA VAL A 153 0.15 1.91 15.76
C VAL A 153 -0.04 0.56 16.44
N PRO A 154 -1.23 0.24 16.96
CA PRO A 154 -1.47 -1.06 17.57
C PRO A 154 -1.36 -2.18 16.52
N ASP A 155 -0.74 -3.29 16.88
CA ASP A 155 -0.68 -4.47 16.03
C ASP A 155 -2.07 -5.11 15.90
N ALA A 156 -2.42 -5.52 14.69
CA ALA A 156 -3.74 -6.07 14.40
C ALA A 156 -3.99 -7.46 15.03
N HIS A 157 -2.93 -8.21 15.29
CA HIS A 157 -3.01 -9.63 15.66
C HIS A 157 -2.34 -9.93 17.01
N VAL A 158 -1.37 -9.14 17.42
CA VAL A 158 -0.59 -9.39 18.65
C VAL A 158 -0.89 -8.33 19.69
N LYS A 159 -1.66 -8.69 20.72
CA LYS A 159 -2.03 -7.78 21.81
C LYS A 159 -0.81 -7.21 22.51
N GLY A 160 -0.77 -5.88 22.66
CA GLY A 160 0.30 -5.17 23.35
C GLY A 160 1.54 -4.91 22.48
N LYS A 161 1.57 -5.37 21.23
CA LYS A 161 2.57 -4.99 20.25
C LYS A 161 2.14 -3.71 19.53
N PHE A 162 3.13 -2.86 19.24
CA PHE A 162 2.94 -1.62 18.50
C PHE A 162 3.98 -1.51 17.38
N ASN A 163 3.60 -0.83 16.30
CA ASN A 163 4.40 -0.65 15.10
C ASN A 163 4.46 0.84 14.72
N PRO A 164 5.37 1.25 13.82
CA PRO A 164 5.29 2.58 13.20
C PRO A 164 4.08 2.68 12.26
N PRO A 165 3.55 3.88 12.02
CA PRO A 165 2.73 4.11 10.84
C PRO A 165 3.58 3.95 9.57
N VAL A 166 2.94 3.49 8.48
CA VAL A 166 3.63 3.20 7.22
C VAL A 166 2.99 3.99 6.09
N MET A 167 3.81 4.50 5.17
CA MET A 167 3.37 5.06 3.90
C MET A 167 3.99 4.31 2.73
N THR A 168 3.27 4.27 1.62
CA THR A 168 3.80 3.81 0.34
C THR A 168 4.47 4.97 -0.40
N THR A 169 5.25 4.69 -1.43
CA THR A 169 5.76 5.75 -2.32
C THR A 169 4.61 6.48 -3.02
N ALA A 170 3.53 5.77 -3.35
CA ALA A 170 2.33 6.37 -3.91
C ALA A 170 1.62 7.31 -2.92
N ASP A 171 1.60 7.02 -1.62
CA ASP A 171 1.09 7.95 -0.61
C ASP A 171 1.91 9.24 -0.56
N LEU A 172 3.24 9.13 -0.61
CA LEU A 172 4.12 10.29 -0.59
C LEU A 172 3.91 11.22 -1.79
N ALA A 173 3.36 10.72 -2.90
CA ALA A 173 2.96 11.55 -4.01
C ALA A 173 1.98 12.65 -3.59
N LEU A 174 1.06 12.35 -2.67
CA LEU A 174 0.07 13.31 -2.17
C LEU A 174 0.68 14.39 -1.26
N LYS A 175 1.86 14.13 -0.67
CA LYS A 175 2.64 15.12 0.09
C LYS A 175 3.53 15.98 -0.80
N PHE A 176 4.16 15.40 -1.81
CA PHE A 176 5.21 16.07 -2.58
C PHE A 176 4.72 16.72 -3.88
N ASP A 177 3.65 16.21 -4.50
CA ASP A 177 3.03 16.89 -5.64
C ASP A 177 2.31 18.17 -5.17
N PRO A 178 2.62 19.35 -5.73
CA PRO A 178 2.08 20.62 -5.23
C PRO A 178 0.56 20.73 -5.30
N GLU A 179 -0.07 20.14 -6.32
CA GLU A 179 -1.54 20.22 -6.47
C GLU A 179 -2.24 19.27 -5.51
N TYR A 180 -1.76 18.02 -5.38
CA TYR A 180 -2.27 17.11 -4.37
C TYR A 180 -2.07 17.65 -2.96
N ARG A 181 -0.92 18.26 -2.67
CA ARG A 181 -0.65 18.84 -1.36
C ARG A 181 -1.64 19.93 -0.99
N LYS A 182 -1.93 20.88 -1.91
CA LYS A 182 -2.95 21.90 -1.68
C LYS A 182 -4.33 21.34 -1.35
N ILE A 183 -4.69 20.24 -2.00
CA ILE A 183 -5.94 19.54 -1.73
C ILE A 183 -5.88 18.87 -0.35
N ALA A 184 -4.81 18.14 -0.06
CA ALA A 184 -4.61 17.45 1.21
C ALA A 184 -4.65 18.39 2.44
N GLU A 185 -4.15 19.61 2.29
CA GLU A 185 -4.15 20.65 3.35
C GLU A 185 -5.55 21.26 3.61
N ARG A 186 -6.53 21.01 2.74
CA ARG A 186 -7.93 21.48 2.91
C ARG A 186 -8.82 20.43 3.60
N PHE A 187 -8.45 19.16 3.54
CA PHE A 187 -9.16 18.04 4.16
C PHE A 187 -8.75 17.84 5.63
#